data_6e285232a29ff265eee188f344fddbc7
#
_entry.id   6e285232a29ff265eee188f344fddbc7
#
_cell.length_a   1.000
_cell.length_b   1.000
_cell.length_c   1.000
_cell.angle_alpha   90.00
_cell.angle_beta   90.00
_cell.angle_gamma   90.00
#
_symmetry.space_group_name_H-M   'P 1'
#
loop_
_entity.id
_entity.type
_entity.pdbx_description
1 polymer ?
#
loop_
_entity_poly.entity_id
_entity_poly.type
_entity_poly.pdbx_seq_one_letter_code
_entity_poly.pdbx_strand_id
1 'polypeptide(L)'
;APRHGKPVRLSGESVGPPGAYGARAHFLTIMDKSDHSEFKYLVANESDHRWGITATSVGFQRVDPDEAYPSPIHPRGYYFDVVSGRVLDEYQLIYVVDGEGTLRTESGSYRLTAGTMFLIFPGGWHTYRPSPETGWSAYWIGFRGRVIDDRVGGGFFSGKSPVFRIGLSPLAVDVYREALAVAGREDPCYQQVLCGAVSLLMGLALNRSRREKPSDGVVRDKIARAKLMMIDNLSEPLSAQQI
;
A
#
# COMPACT_ATOMS: atom_id res chain seq x y z
N ALA A 1 -51.52 -48.74 4.93
CA ALA A 1 -50.34 -48.68 5.86
C ALA A 1 -49.25 -47.85 5.23
N PRO A 2 -48.89 -46.71 5.81
CA PRO A 2 -47.75 -45.88 5.32
C PRO A 2 -46.47 -46.33 6.00
N ARG A 3 -45.38 -46.44 5.21
CA ARG A 3 -44.03 -46.73 5.69
C ARG A 3 -43.33 -45.47 6.18
N HIS A 4 -42.86 -45.53 7.41
CA HIS A 4 -42.01 -44.47 8.03
C HIS A 4 -40.66 -44.38 7.33
N GLY A 5 -40.37 -43.21 6.77
CA GLY A 5 -39.02 -42.79 6.34
C GLY A 5 -38.23 -42.25 7.52
N LYS A 6 -37.00 -42.74 7.74
CA LYS A 6 -36.05 -42.26 8.74
C LYS A 6 -35.47 -40.88 8.32
N PRO A 7 -35.20 -39.97 9.26
CA PRO A 7 -34.57 -38.70 8.92
C PRO A 7 -33.07 -38.90 8.60
N VAL A 8 -32.63 -38.31 7.50
CA VAL A 8 -31.21 -38.19 7.10
C VAL A 8 -30.56 -37.15 8.01
N ARG A 9 -29.54 -37.53 8.78
CA ARG A 9 -28.63 -36.60 9.48
C ARG A 9 -27.74 -35.94 8.45
N LEU A 10 -27.88 -34.63 8.27
CA LEU A 10 -26.89 -33.80 7.61
C LEU A 10 -25.76 -33.56 8.62
N SER A 11 -24.59 -34.12 8.34
CA SER A 11 -23.35 -33.82 9.04
C SER A 11 -22.93 -32.38 8.69
N GLY A 12 -23.06 -31.49 9.66
CA GLY A 12 -22.54 -30.12 9.55
C GLY A 12 -21.00 -30.13 9.59
N GLU A 13 -20.37 -29.97 8.46
CA GLU A 13 -18.96 -29.58 8.39
C GLU A 13 -18.87 -28.10 8.80
N SER A 14 -18.22 -27.84 9.92
CA SER A 14 -17.85 -26.50 10.35
C SER A 14 -16.74 -25.98 9.43
N VAL A 15 -17.10 -25.11 8.50
CA VAL A 15 -16.12 -24.34 7.73
C VAL A 15 -15.45 -23.37 8.70
N GLY A 16 -14.23 -23.68 9.11
CA GLY A 16 -13.36 -22.75 9.85
C GLY A 16 -13.07 -21.49 9.01
N PRO A 17 -12.64 -20.38 9.64
CA PRO A 17 -12.33 -19.16 8.91
C PRO A 17 -11.24 -19.43 7.87
N PRO A 18 -11.31 -18.83 6.66
CA PRO A 18 -10.34 -19.07 5.59
C PRO A 18 -8.94 -18.68 6.10
N GLY A 19 -8.06 -19.66 6.23
CA GLY A 19 -6.69 -19.47 6.66
C GLY A 19 -5.93 -18.57 5.67
N ALA A 20 -4.83 -17.97 6.13
CA ALA A 20 -3.96 -17.06 5.37
C ALA A 20 -3.54 -17.59 3.98
N TYR A 21 -3.54 -18.89 3.78
CA TYR A 21 -3.29 -19.56 2.49
C TYR A 21 -4.38 -19.32 1.45
N GLY A 22 -5.64 -19.28 1.84
CA GLY A 22 -6.75 -19.00 0.92
C GLY A 22 -6.77 -17.56 0.45
N ALA A 23 -6.44 -16.61 1.32
CA ALA A 23 -6.37 -15.19 1.00
C ALA A 23 -5.23 -14.89 0.01
N ARG A 24 -4.07 -15.53 0.15
CA ARG A 24 -2.94 -15.39 -0.77
C ARG A 24 -3.24 -15.97 -2.15
N ALA A 25 -3.87 -17.15 -2.22
CA ALA A 25 -4.25 -17.77 -3.48
C ALA A 25 -5.29 -16.92 -4.24
N HIS A 26 -6.27 -16.36 -3.53
CA HIS A 26 -7.26 -15.46 -4.12
C HIS A 26 -6.64 -14.14 -4.58
N PHE A 27 -5.70 -13.58 -3.83
CA PHE A 27 -4.96 -12.38 -4.20
C PHE A 27 -4.09 -12.59 -5.45
N LEU A 28 -3.40 -13.74 -5.56
CA LEU A 28 -2.61 -14.10 -6.75
C LEU A 28 -3.48 -14.37 -7.98
N THR A 29 -4.76 -14.72 -7.80
CA THR A 29 -5.72 -14.84 -8.91
C THR A 29 -6.18 -13.47 -9.43
N ILE A 30 -6.17 -12.44 -8.55
CA ILE A 30 -6.45 -11.05 -8.94
C ILE A 30 -5.24 -10.44 -9.68
N MET A 31 -4.02 -10.87 -9.35
CA MET A 31 -2.80 -10.52 -10.09
C MET A 31 -2.70 -11.45 -11.31
N ASP A 32 -3.11 -10.94 -12.46
CA ASP A 32 -2.90 -11.67 -13.72
C ASP A 32 -1.40 -11.90 -13.92
N LYS A 33 -1.01 -13.16 -14.20
CA LYS A 33 0.37 -13.51 -14.51
C LYS A 33 0.88 -12.86 -15.80
N SER A 34 0.02 -12.19 -16.53
CA SER A 34 0.32 -11.39 -17.73
C SER A 34 0.76 -9.96 -17.41
N ASP A 35 0.78 -9.51 -16.14
CA ASP A 35 1.24 -8.17 -15.79
C ASP A 35 2.73 -8.02 -16.18
N HIS A 36 2.97 -7.41 -17.32
CA HIS A 36 4.30 -7.00 -17.76
C HIS A 36 4.72 -5.74 -17.01
N SER A 37 6.04 -5.55 -16.84
CA SER A 37 6.55 -4.31 -16.27
C SER A 37 6.09 -3.11 -17.10
N GLU A 38 5.40 -2.19 -16.46
CA GLU A 38 4.83 -0.98 -17.07
C GLU A 38 5.12 0.21 -16.18
N PHE A 39 5.55 1.33 -16.77
CA PHE A 39 5.78 2.55 -16.01
C PHE A 39 5.66 3.79 -16.90
N LYS A 40 5.32 4.91 -16.25
CA LYS A 40 5.19 6.21 -16.87
C LYS A 40 5.88 7.27 -16.02
N TYR A 41 6.67 8.13 -16.67
CA TYR A 41 7.20 9.37 -16.10
C TYR A 41 6.32 10.52 -16.57
N LEU A 42 5.95 11.39 -15.62
CA LEU A 42 4.87 12.36 -15.79
C LEU A 42 5.40 13.78 -15.77
N VAL A 43 4.79 14.61 -16.58
CA VAL A 43 5.02 16.06 -16.61
C VAL A 43 3.85 16.74 -15.92
N ALA A 44 4.15 17.76 -15.13
CA ALA A 44 3.14 18.58 -14.47
C ALA A 44 3.29 20.05 -14.89
N ASN A 45 2.19 20.74 -15.01
CA ASN A 45 2.14 22.17 -15.28
C ASN A 45 1.94 22.97 -13.98
N GLU A 46 2.00 24.31 -14.05
CA GLU A 46 1.83 25.17 -12.88
C GLU A 46 0.48 25.00 -12.17
N SER A 47 -0.60 24.71 -12.92
CA SER A 47 -1.91 24.46 -12.34
C SER A 47 -1.91 23.17 -11.51
N ASP A 48 -1.22 22.15 -11.98
CA ASP A 48 -1.07 20.90 -11.26
C ASP A 48 -0.28 21.10 -9.96
N HIS A 49 0.80 21.89 -9.99
CA HIS A 49 1.56 22.23 -8.78
C HIS A 49 0.71 22.97 -7.73
N ARG A 50 -0.20 23.86 -8.16
CA ARG A 50 -1.12 24.57 -7.24
C ARG A 50 -2.11 23.64 -6.57
N TRP A 51 -2.38 22.44 -7.12
CA TRP A 51 -3.23 21.44 -6.47
C TRP A 51 -2.60 20.89 -5.16
N GLY A 52 -1.31 21.06 -4.99
CA GLY A 52 -0.58 20.76 -3.74
C GLY A 52 0.05 19.38 -3.66
N ILE A 53 -0.27 18.48 -4.57
CA ILE A 53 0.43 17.23 -4.84
C ILE A 53 0.60 17.11 -6.35
N THR A 54 1.73 16.60 -6.80
CA THR A 54 2.01 16.32 -8.21
C THR A 54 2.64 14.94 -8.33
N ALA A 55 2.06 14.07 -9.14
CA ALA A 55 2.68 12.79 -9.45
C ALA A 55 3.80 12.97 -10.47
N THR A 56 4.94 12.32 -10.27
CA THR A 56 6.13 12.40 -11.11
C THR A 56 6.39 11.12 -11.89
N SER A 57 5.95 9.99 -11.33
CA SER A 57 6.03 8.68 -11.97
C SER A 57 5.00 7.73 -11.38
N VAL A 58 4.64 6.72 -12.13
CA VAL A 58 3.87 5.57 -11.65
C VAL A 58 4.33 4.33 -12.39
N GLY A 59 4.32 3.18 -11.74
CA GLY A 59 4.73 1.96 -12.39
C GLY A 59 4.40 0.70 -11.62
N PHE A 60 4.55 -0.39 -12.36
CA PHE A 60 4.59 -1.76 -11.88
C PHE A 60 5.84 -2.43 -12.47
N GLN A 61 6.56 -3.16 -11.66
CA GLN A 61 7.68 -3.97 -12.11
C GLN A 61 7.62 -5.35 -11.47
N ARG A 62 7.83 -6.34 -12.29
CA ARG A 62 8.14 -7.70 -11.92
C ARG A 62 9.62 -7.94 -12.20
N VAL A 63 10.31 -8.49 -11.23
CA VAL A 63 11.68 -8.96 -11.33
C VAL A 63 11.67 -10.43 -10.93
N ASP A 64 12.01 -11.29 -11.87
CA ASP A 64 12.05 -12.73 -11.61
C ASP A 64 13.31 -13.14 -10.79
N PRO A 65 13.33 -14.32 -10.17
CA PRO A 65 14.53 -14.82 -9.52
C PRO A 65 15.75 -14.79 -10.46
N ASP A 66 16.89 -14.41 -9.91
CA ASP A 66 18.18 -14.30 -10.62
C ASP A 66 18.20 -13.27 -11.78
N GLU A 67 17.13 -12.50 -11.98
CA GLU A 67 17.11 -11.41 -12.97
C GLU A 67 18.03 -10.25 -12.53
N ALA A 68 18.72 -9.67 -13.51
CA ALA A 68 19.59 -8.52 -13.27
C ALA A 68 18.80 -7.30 -12.79
N TYR A 69 19.23 -6.71 -11.68
CA TYR A 69 18.58 -5.53 -11.08
C TYR A 69 19.62 -4.46 -10.73
N PRO A 70 19.32 -3.17 -10.96
CA PRO A 70 18.12 -2.59 -11.58
C PRO A 70 18.04 -2.86 -13.09
N SER A 71 16.82 -2.87 -13.61
CA SER A 71 16.60 -3.00 -15.05
C SER A 71 17.22 -1.80 -15.81
N PRO A 72 17.94 -2.03 -16.91
CA PRO A 72 18.59 -0.97 -17.68
C PRO A 72 17.61 -0.07 -18.45
N ILE A 73 16.32 -0.42 -18.48
CA ILE A 73 15.29 0.33 -19.22
C ILE A 73 14.87 1.65 -18.52
N HIS A 74 15.26 1.86 -17.26
CA HIS A 74 14.95 3.11 -16.57
C HIS A 74 15.81 4.29 -17.09
N PRO A 75 15.23 5.50 -17.21
CA PRO A 75 16.00 6.71 -17.53
C PRO A 75 17.14 6.94 -16.53
N ARG A 76 18.20 7.62 -16.97
CA ARG A 76 19.40 7.87 -16.14
C ARG A 76 19.10 8.48 -14.77
N GLY A 77 18.08 9.33 -14.64
CA GLY A 77 17.68 9.93 -13.36
C GLY A 77 17.05 8.95 -12.36
N TYR A 78 16.59 7.78 -12.85
CA TYR A 78 15.94 6.74 -12.03
C TYR A 78 16.76 5.46 -11.96
N TYR A 79 17.75 5.30 -12.87
CA TYR A 79 18.72 4.22 -12.77
C TYR A 79 19.67 4.47 -11.61
N PHE A 80 20.01 3.42 -10.88
CA PHE A 80 20.98 3.51 -9.80
C PHE A 80 21.78 2.21 -9.68
N ASP A 81 23.00 2.32 -9.21
CA ASP A 81 23.78 1.17 -8.78
C ASP A 81 23.34 0.76 -7.37
N VAL A 82 23.03 -0.53 -7.19
CA VAL A 82 22.50 -1.04 -5.91
C VAL A 82 23.50 -0.87 -4.76
N VAL A 83 24.81 -0.84 -5.05
CA VAL A 83 25.87 -0.69 -4.04
C VAL A 83 25.98 0.77 -3.62
N SER A 84 26.05 1.68 -4.58
CA SER A 84 26.16 3.12 -4.36
C SER A 84 24.86 3.76 -3.87
N GLY A 85 23.72 3.19 -4.24
CA GLY A 85 22.40 3.76 -3.97
C GLY A 85 22.16 5.04 -4.76
N ARG A 86 21.15 5.81 -4.34
CA ARG A 86 20.79 7.10 -4.94
C ARG A 86 20.15 8.05 -3.94
N VAL A 87 20.04 9.31 -4.35
CA VAL A 87 19.20 10.34 -3.73
C VAL A 87 18.21 10.82 -4.77
N LEU A 88 16.94 10.89 -4.42
CA LEU A 88 15.87 11.49 -5.24
C LEU A 88 15.44 12.81 -4.60
N ASP A 89 14.87 13.69 -5.41
CA ASP A 89 14.29 14.96 -4.95
C ASP A 89 12.76 14.88 -4.87
N GLU A 90 12.22 13.67 -4.80
CA GLU A 90 10.79 13.35 -4.71
C GLU A 90 10.52 12.27 -3.66
N TYR A 91 9.26 12.17 -3.25
CA TYR A 91 8.77 11.01 -2.52
C TYR A 91 8.46 9.87 -3.50
N GLN A 92 8.73 8.63 -3.09
CA GLN A 92 8.20 7.45 -3.78
C GLN A 92 7.55 6.52 -2.77
N LEU A 93 6.29 6.15 -3.00
CA LEU A 93 5.60 5.13 -2.24
C LEU A 93 5.59 3.84 -3.07
N ILE A 94 6.30 2.84 -2.56
CA ILE A 94 6.46 1.54 -3.22
C ILE A 94 5.69 0.48 -2.43
N TYR A 95 5.01 -0.42 -3.13
CA TYR A 95 4.24 -1.51 -2.55
C TYR A 95 4.65 -2.84 -3.13
N VAL A 96 5.29 -3.69 -2.32
CA VAL A 96 5.66 -5.06 -2.68
C VAL A 96 4.43 -5.95 -2.55
N VAL A 97 4.02 -6.58 -3.64
CA VAL A 97 2.81 -7.42 -3.70
C VAL A 97 3.11 -8.91 -3.79
N ASP A 98 4.33 -9.26 -4.22
CA ASP A 98 4.84 -10.64 -4.24
C ASP A 98 6.36 -10.64 -4.08
N GLY A 99 6.92 -11.75 -3.62
CA GLY A 99 8.36 -11.91 -3.40
C GLY A 99 8.87 -11.15 -2.17
N GLU A 100 10.17 -10.96 -2.15
CA GLU A 100 10.91 -10.35 -1.04
C GLU A 100 12.03 -9.42 -1.55
N GLY A 101 12.53 -8.59 -0.64
CA GLY A 101 13.66 -7.71 -0.94
C GLY A 101 14.20 -7.02 0.30
N THR A 102 15.09 -6.06 0.06
CA THR A 102 15.71 -5.27 1.12
C THR A 102 15.71 -3.80 0.73
N LEU A 103 15.35 -2.93 1.68
CA LEU A 103 15.57 -1.49 1.62
C LEU A 103 16.70 -1.13 2.57
N ARG A 104 17.62 -0.28 2.14
CA ARG A 104 18.63 0.37 2.99
C ARG A 104 18.49 1.87 2.87
N THR A 105 18.52 2.54 4.00
CA THR A 105 18.50 4.00 4.14
C THR A 105 19.54 4.42 5.17
N GLU A 106 19.74 5.70 5.38
CA GLU A 106 20.58 6.22 6.46
C GLU A 106 20.11 5.76 7.85
N SER A 107 18.79 5.46 8.00
CA SER A 107 18.21 5.02 9.28
C SER A 107 18.30 3.52 9.52
N GLY A 108 18.71 2.72 8.53
CA GLY A 108 18.90 1.28 8.70
C GLY A 108 18.59 0.43 7.48
N SER A 109 18.57 -0.89 7.72
CA SER A 109 18.23 -1.90 6.72
C SER A 109 16.92 -2.59 7.11
N TYR A 110 16.02 -2.76 6.14
CA TYR A 110 14.67 -3.25 6.33
C TYR A 110 14.39 -4.40 5.36
N ARG A 111 13.94 -5.55 5.90
CA ARG A 111 13.41 -6.62 5.07
C ARG A 111 12.03 -6.23 4.57
N LEU A 112 11.83 -6.39 3.27
CA LEU A 112 10.58 -6.17 2.55
C LEU A 112 10.00 -7.53 2.15
N THR A 113 8.72 -7.71 2.39
CA THR A 113 7.99 -8.92 1.99
C THR A 113 6.69 -8.52 1.32
N ALA A 114 6.02 -9.44 0.64
CA ALA A 114 4.69 -9.21 0.11
C ALA A 114 3.75 -8.62 1.18
N GLY A 115 3.03 -7.56 0.84
CA GLY A 115 2.19 -6.80 1.76
C GLY A 115 2.89 -5.64 2.47
N THR A 116 4.14 -5.32 2.08
CA THR A 116 4.89 -4.19 2.64
C THR A 116 4.84 -2.98 1.71
N MET A 117 4.46 -1.83 2.24
CA MET A 117 4.71 -0.52 1.62
C MET A 117 5.95 0.13 2.24
N PHE A 118 6.66 0.95 1.46
CA PHE A 118 7.72 1.80 2.00
C PHE A 118 7.77 3.13 1.27
N LEU A 119 8.15 4.17 2.02
CA LEU A 119 8.20 5.54 1.53
C LEU A 119 9.66 6.00 1.45
N ILE A 120 10.08 6.43 0.28
CA ILE A 120 11.33 7.13 0.03
C ILE A 120 11.07 8.63 0.21
N PHE A 121 12.01 9.32 0.85
CA PHE A 121 11.94 10.74 1.14
C PHE A 121 12.90 11.52 0.27
N PRO A 122 12.53 12.73 -0.19
CA PRO A 122 13.43 13.60 -0.96
C PRO A 122 14.67 13.92 -0.14
N GLY A 123 15.83 13.97 -0.81
CA GLY A 123 17.13 14.24 -0.19
C GLY A 123 17.73 13.10 0.63
N GLY A 124 16.98 12.03 0.91
CA GLY A 124 17.44 10.88 1.67
C GLY A 124 18.17 9.84 0.80
N TRP A 125 19.38 9.44 1.22
CA TRP A 125 20.06 8.34 0.56
C TRP A 125 19.32 7.02 0.78
N HIS A 126 19.17 6.25 -0.28
CA HIS A 126 18.53 4.94 -0.23
C HIS A 126 19.02 4.02 -1.33
N THR A 127 18.88 2.73 -1.07
CA THR A 127 18.97 1.66 -2.07
C THR A 127 18.00 0.55 -1.71
N TYR A 128 17.45 -0.11 -2.71
CA TYR A 128 16.60 -1.28 -2.52
C TYR A 128 16.79 -2.26 -3.66
N ARG A 129 16.53 -3.53 -3.39
CA ARG A 129 16.57 -4.58 -4.39
C ARG A 129 15.69 -5.75 -4.01
N PRO A 130 15.14 -6.50 -5.00
CA PRO A 130 14.55 -7.82 -4.77
C PRO A 130 15.57 -8.82 -4.25
N SER A 131 15.11 -9.87 -3.57
CA SER A 131 15.94 -11.04 -3.29
C SER A 131 16.23 -11.79 -4.58
N PRO A 132 17.49 -12.17 -4.86
CA PRO A 132 17.80 -13.01 -6.02
C PRO A 132 17.05 -14.35 -6.02
N GLU A 133 16.73 -14.87 -4.84
CA GLU A 133 16.08 -16.18 -4.68
C GLU A 133 14.60 -16.17 -5.01
N THR A 134 13.92 -15.06 -4.77
CA THR A 134 12.46 -14.97 -4.91
C THR A 134 11.99 -13.98 -5.98
N GLY A 135 12.87 -13.05 -6.38
CA GLY A 135 12.44 -11.87 -7.11
C GLY A 135 11.42 -11.07 -6.32
N TRP A 136 10.69 -10.18 -6.96
CA TRP A 136 9.52 -9.50 -6.44
C TRP A 136 8.62 -8.94 -7.53
N SER A 137 7.37 -8.62 -7.15
CA SER A 137 6.48 -7.75 -7.90
C SER A 137 6.13 -6.54 -7.06
N ALA A 138 6.31 -5.33 -7.59
CA ALA A 138 6.09 -4.10 -6.85
C ALA A 138 5.46 -3.01 -7.71
N TYR A 139 4.51 -2.29 -7.13
CA TYR A 139 3.98 -1.04 -7.65
C TYR A 139 4.71 0.14 -7.02
N TRP A 140 4.78 1.28 -7.72
CA TRP A 140 5.24 2.54 -7.15
C TRP A 140 4.48 3.73 -7.72
N ILE A 141 4.48 4.82 -6.95
CA ILE A 141 4.09 6.14 -7.40
C ILE A 141 5.08 7.16 -6.83
N GLY A 142 5.68 7.96 -7.70
CA GLY A 142 6.53 9.10 -7.34
C GLY A 142 5.69 10.36 -7.27
N PHE A 143 5.99 11.25 -6.34
CA PHE A 143 5.23 12.48 -6.17
C PHE A 143 6.00 13.54 -5.37
N ARG A 144 5.53 14.79 -5.48
CA ARG A 144 6.03 15.97 -4.74
C ARG A 144 4.84 16.83 -4.30
N GLY A 145 5.11 17.75 -3.39
CA GLY A 145 4.17 18.82 -3.12
C GLY A 145 4.00 19.15 -1.65
N ARG A 146 3.64 20.42 -1.41
CA ARG A 146 3.52 21.01 -0.08
C ARG A 146 2.59 20.21 0.85
N VAL A 147 1.50 19.65 0.34
CA VAL A 147 0.59 18.84 1.16
C VAL A 147 1.28 17.61 1.76
N ILE A 148 2.24 17.03 1.02
CA ILE A 148 3.01 15.89 1.52
C ILE A 148 4.06 16.36 2.54
N ASP A 149 4.73 17.48 2.25
CA ASP A 149 5.71 18.08 3.16
C ASP A 149 5.06 18.44 4.50
N ASP A 150 3.85 19.00 4.48
CA ASP A 150 3.05 19.30 5.69
C ASP A 150 2.69 18.03 6.48
N ARG A 151 2.36 16.92 5.80
CA ARG A 151 2.09 15.63 6.46
C ARG A 151 3.34 15.04 7.11
N VAL A 152 4.49 15.17 6.47
CA VAL A 152 5.78 14.73 7.02
C VAL A 152 6.19 15.65 8.17
N GLY A 153 6.10 16.96 8.01
CA GLY A 153 6.36 17.95 9.07
C GLY A 153 5.44 17.77 10.28
N GLY A 154 4.20 17.36 10.06
CA GLY A 154 3.22 17.01 11.10
C GLY A 154 3.46 15.65 11.77
N GLY A 155 4.52 14.92 11.41
CA GLY A 155 4.93 13.67 12.05
C GLY A 155 4.11 12.44 11.65
N PHE A 156 3.29 12.52 10.60
CA PHE A 156 2.55 11.36 10.12
C PHE A 156 3.46 10.33 9.46
N PHE A 157 4.53 10.79 8.81
CA PHE A 157 5.54 9.97 8.15
C PHE A 157 6.94 10.41 8.56
N SER A 158 7.87 9.46 8.60
CA SER A 158 9.25 9.76 9.00
C SER A 158 10.25 8.84 8.29
N GLY A 159 11.36 9.40 7.83
CA GLY A 159 12.49 8.66 7.27
C GLY A 159 13.14 7.68 8.27
N LYS A 160 12.90 7.88 9.59
CA LYS A 160 13.33 6.92 10.63
C LYS A 160 12.50 5.64 10.69
N SER A 161 11.28 5.65 10.12
CA SER A 161 10.37 4.51 10.07
C SER A 161 9.67 4.47 8.71
N PRO A 162 10.41 4.21 7.62
CA PRO A 162 9.90 4.35 6.27
C PRO A 162 9.04 3.16 5.82
N VAL A 163 8.90 2.10 6.61
CA VAL A 163 8.29 0.83 6.22
C VAL A 163 6.95 0.62 6.93
N PHE A 164 5.92 0.26 6.15
CA PHE A 164 4.53 0.05 6.59
C PHE A 164 4.08 -1.36 6.20
N ARG A 165 3.80 -2.20 7.19
CA ARG A 165 3.27 -3.55 6.96
C ARG A 165 1.76 -3.47 6.88
N ILE A 166 1.20 -3.49 5.67
CA ILE A 166 -0.23 -3.31 5.43
C ILE A 166 -0.96 -4.61 5.08
N GLY A 167 -0.20 -5.71 4.91
CA GLY A 167 -0.71 -6.95 4.35
C GLY A 167 -1.05 -6.83 2.87
N LEU A 168 -1.46 -7.93 2.24
CA LEU A 168 -1.95 -7.92 0.87
C LEU A 168 -3.32 -7.22 0.82
N SER A 169 -3.41 -6.19 0.00
CA SER A 169 -4.58 -5.31 -0.10
C SER A 169 -5.08 -5.18 -1.53
N PRO A 170 -6.19 -5.83 -1.91
CA PRO A 170 -6.81 -5.63 -3.22
C PRO A 170 -7.05 -4.15 -3.52
N LEU A 171 -7.60 -3.40 -2.56
CA LEU A 171 -7.84 -1.97 -2.74
C LEU A 171 -6.57 -1.18 -3.08
N ALA A 172 -5.44 -1.48 -2.44
CA ALA A 172 -4.19 -0.79 -2.77
C ALA A 172 -3.71 -1.12 -4.19
N VAL A 173 -3.83 -2.38 -4.62
CA VAL A 173 -3.52 -2.81 -5.99
C VAL A 173 -4.43 -2.12 -7.00
N ASP A 174 -5.74 -2.07 -6.74
CA ASP A 174 -6.71 -1.42 -7.64
C ASP A 174 -6.39 0.08 -7.79
N VAL A 175 -6.01 0.76 -6.71
CA VAL A 175 -5.61 2.18 -6.75
C VAL A 175 -4.34 2.38 -7.59
N TYR A 176 -3.33 1.50 -7.47
CA TYR A 176 -2.12 1.59 -8.31
C TYR A 176 -2.42 1.30 -9.77
N ARG A 177 -3.26 0.30 -10.06
CA ARG A 177 -3.69 -0.03 -11.43
C ARG A 177 -4.46 1.12 -12.08
N GLU A 178 -5.39 1.72 -11.36
CA GLU A 178 -6.10 2.89 -11.86
C GLU A 178 -5.14 4.07 -12.09
N ALA A 179 -4.18 4.29 -11.18
CA ALA A 179 -3.16 5.31 -11.36
C ALA A 179 -2.33 5.08 -12.64
N LEU A 180 -1.92 3.83 -12.93
CA LEU A 180 -1.25 3.47 -14.19
C LEU A 180 -2.13 3.75 -15.40
N ALA A 181 -3.38 3.31 -15.39
CA ALA A 181 -4.31 3.50 -16.47
C ALA A 181 -4.58 5.00 -16.76
N VAL A 182 -4.75 5.79 -15.70
CA VAL A 182 -4.94 7.26 -15.79
C VAL A 182 -3.70 7.93 -16.34
N ALA A 183 -2.51 7.55 -15.84
CA ALA A 183 -1.23 8.06 -16.33
C ALA A 183 -0.97 7.71 -17.80
N GLY A 184 -1.41 6.52 -18.24
CA GLY A 184 -1.29 6.08 -19.64
C GLY A 184 -2.13 6.93 -20.59
N ARG A 185 -3.33 7.33 -20.18
CA ARG A 185 -4.26 8.14 -21.01
C ARG A 185 -3.93 9.62 -21.04
N GLU A 186 -3.37 10.17 -19.96
CA GLU A 186 -3.10 11.62 -19.79
C GLU A 186 -4.31 12.51 -20.12
N ASP A 187 -5.51 12.05 -19.75
CA ASP A 187 -6.76 12.82 -19.93
C ASP A 187 -6.72 14.16 -19.16
N PRO A 188 -7.52 15.16 -19.52
CA PRO A 188 -7.59 16.41 -18.76
C PRO A 188 -7.78 16.17 -17.25
N CYS A 189 -7.00 16.83 -16.42
CA CYS A 189 -7.00 16.68 -14.96
C CYS A 189 -6.51 15.31 -14.43
N TYR A 190 -5.77 14.55 -15.21
CA TYR A 190 -5.20 13.27 -14.77
C TYR A 190 -4.30 13.41 -13.52
N GLN A 191 -3.56 14.50 -13.40
CA GLN A 191 -2.75 14.80 -12.22
C GLN A 191 -3.59 14.87 -10.94
N GLN A 192 -4.80 15.44 -11.00
CA GLN A 192 -5.69 15.54 -9.85
C GLN A 192 -6.21 14.17 -9.39
N VAL A 193 -6.45 13.26 -10.34
CA VAL A 193 -6.81 11.85 -10.02
C VAL A 193 -5.62 11.14 -9.37
N LEU A 194 -4.40 11.29 -9.91
CA LEU A 194 -3.19 10.72 -9.31
C LEU A 194 -2.91 11.27 -7.90
N CYS A 195 -3.18 12.56 -7.66
CA CYS A 195 -3.10 13.14 -6.31
C CYS A 195 -4.06 12.48 -5.32
N GLY A 196 -5.27 12.15 -5.78
CA GLY A 196 -6.24 11.36 -5.01
C GLY A 196 -5.70 9.97 -4.68
N ALA A 197 -5.12 9.28 -5.65
CA ALA A 197 -4.49 7.98 -5.48
C ALA A 197 -3.35 8.03 -4.45
N VAL A 198 -2.42 8.98 -4.56
CA VAL A 198 -1.34 9.21 -3.57
C VAL A 198 -1.92 9.38 -2.17
N SER A 199 -2.92 10.25 -2.01
CA SER A 199 -3.52 10.53 -0.70
C SER A 199 -4.18 9.29 -0.09
N LEU A 200 -4.90 8.49 -0.90
CA LEU A 200 -5.53 7.25 -0.45
C LEU A 200 -4.50 6.20 -0.06
N LEU A 201 -3.46 5.99 -0.88
CA LEU A 201 -2.39 5.02 -0.60
C LEU A 201 -1.63 5.38 0.68
N MET A 202 -1.29 6.65 0.89
CA MET A 202 -0.67 7.12 2.13
C MET A 202 -1.59 6.89 3.35
N GLY A 203 -2.88 7.17 3.21
CA GLY A 203 -3.87 6.88 4.25
C GLY A 203 -3.96 5.39 4.59
N LEU A 204 -3.92 4.51 3.57
CA LEU A 204 -3.90 3.06 3.76
C LEU A 204 -2.63 2.58 4.47
N ALA A 205 -1.45 3.14 4.11
CA ALA A 205 -0.18 2.84 4.76
C ALA A 205 -0.25 3.11 6.27
N LEU A 206 -0.75 4.27 6.70
CA LEU A 206 -0.93 4.60 8.12
C LEU A 206 -2.00 3.76 8.81
N ASN A 207 -3.16 3.63 8.20
CA ASN A 207 -4.31 2.97 8.82
C ASN A 207 -4.02 1.50 9.09
N ARG A 208 -3.48 0.78 8.10
CA ARG A 208 -3.27 -0.67 8.20
C ARG A 208 -2.05 -1.03 9.04
N SER A 209 -0.94 -0.29 8.93
CA SER A 209 0.26 -0.55 9.75
C SER A 209 0.03 -0.37 11.26
N ARG A 210 -0.94 0.44 11.63
CA ARG A 210 -1.32 0.65 13.05
C ARG A 210 -2.31 -0.40 13.58
N ARG A 211 -2.88 -1.25 12.71
CA ARG A 211 -3.85 -2.29 13.11
C ARG A 211 -3.21 -3.56 13.67
N GLU A 212 -1.91 -3.73 13.54
CA GLU A 212 -1.20 -4.99 13.90
C GLU A 212 -1.02 -5.23 15.40
N LYS A 213 -1.53 -4.36 16.30
CA LYS A 213 -1.54 -4.64 17.74
C LYS A 213 -2.85 -5.33 18.14
N PRO A 214 -2.84 -6.62 18.51
CA PRO A 214 -4.05 -7.36 18.92
C PRO A 214 -4.83 -6.71 20.08
N SER A 215 -4.13 -5.94 20.94
CA SER A 215 -4.74 -5.21 22.08
C SER A 215 -5.63 -4.04 21.62
N ASP A 216 -5.44 -3.51 20.43
CA ASP A 216 -6.17 -2.32 19.96
C ASP A 216 -7.58 -2.65 19.45
N GLY A 217 -7.86 -3.92 19.12
CA GLY A 217 -9.18 -4.36 18.64
C GLY A 217 -10.25 -4.19 19.71
N VAL A 218 -10.02 -4.71 20.91
CA VAL A 218 -10.99 -4.67 22.03
C VAL A 218 -11.22 -3.23 22.50
N VAL A 219 -10.15 -2.43 22.59
CA VAL A 219 -10.24 -1.02 22.98
C VAL A 219 -11.00 -0.22 21.92
N ARG A 220 -10.75 -0.47 20.64
CA ARG A 220 -11.43 0.19 19.53
C ARG A 220 -12.91 -0.13 19.48
N ASP A 221 -13.29 -1.40 19.69
CA ASP A 221 -14.70 -1.82 19.74
C ASP A 221 -15.44 -1.16 20.90
N LYS A 222 -14.79 -1.03 22.07
CA LYS A 222 -15.35 -0.27 23.19
C LYS A 222 -15.53 1.21 22.85
N ILE A 223 -14.52 1.85 22.26
CA ILE A 223 -14.61 3.25 21.82
C ILE A 223 -15.69 3.44 20.75
N ALA A 224 -15.82 2.51 19.79
CA ALA A 224 -16.86 2.57 18.77
C ALA A 224 -18.26 2.46 19.38
N ARG A 225 -18.47 1.54 20.35
CA ARG A 225 -19.73 1.42 21.09
C ARG A 225 -20.03 2.68 21.88
N ALA A 226 -19.04 3.23 22.60
CA ALA A 226 -19.19 4.47 23.35
C ALA A 226 -19.62 5.64 22.44
N LYS A 227 -18.98 5.78 21.26
CA LYS A 227 -19.35 6.79 20.26
C LYS A 227 -20.80 6.62 19.78
N LEU A 228 -21.22 5.41 19.46
CA LEU A 228 -22.60 5.14 19.03
C LEU A 228 -23.58 5.50 20.15
N MET A 229 -23.32 5.10 21.40
CA MET A 229 -24.15 5.49 22.55
C MET A 229 -24.23 7.01 22.72
N MET A 230 -23.12 7.73 22.55
CA MET A 230 -23.11 9.19 22.60
C MET A 230 -23.95 9.82 21.48
N ILE A 231 -23.85 9.26 20.26
CA ILE A 231 -24.62 9.75 19.10
C ILE A 231 -26.11 9.49 19.28
N ASP A 232 -26.49 8.31 19.74
CA ASP A 232 -27.88 7.92 19.93
C ASP A 232 -28.56 8.69 21.10
N ASN A 233 -27.76 9.23 22.02
CA ASN A 233 -28.26 9.96 23.21
C ASN A 233 -27.79 11.42 23.24
N LEU A 234 -27.61 12.06 22.08
CA LEU A 234 -27.13 13.45 21.98
C LEU A 234 -28.01 14.48 22.75
N SER A 235 -29.27 14.15 23.04
CA SER A 235 -30.22 14.99 23.78
C SER A 235 -30.22 14.75 25.28
N GLU A 236 -29.51 13.75 25.80
CA GLU A 236 -29.49 13.40 27.22
C GLU A 236 -28.07 13.38 27.79
N PRO A 237 -27.86 13.85 29.04
CA PRO A 237 -26.53 13.78 29.64
C PRO A 237 -26.19 12.34 30.03
N LEU A 238 -25.21 11.74 29.35
CA LEU A 238 -24.67 10.44 29.68
C LEU A 238 -23.61 10.54 30.79
N SER A 239 -23.71 9.70 31.83
CA SER A 239 -22.64 9.56 32.80
C SER A 239 -21.52 8.65 32.30
N ALA A 240 -20.30 8.82 32.83
CA ALA A 240 -19.14 7.96 32.48
C ALA A 240 -19.36 6.47 32.84
N GLN A 241 -20.33 6.15 33.70
CA GLN A 241 -20.69 4.77 34.08
C GLN A 241 -21.62 4.10 33.06
N GLN A 242 -22.31 4.89 32.21
CA GLN A 242 -23.21 4.41 31.17
C GLN A 242 -22.50 4.20 29.80
N ILE A 243 -21.28 4.70 29.66
CA ILE A 243 -20.40 4.56 28.50
C ILE A 243 -19.37 3.46 28.73
#